data_11e062556156fd00faab5c2a2d5f9663
#
_entry.id   11e062556156fd00faab5c2a2d5f9663
#
_cell.length_a   1.000
_cell.length_b   1.000
_cell.length_c   1.000
_cell.angle_alpha   90.00
_cell.angle_beta   90.00
_cell.angle_gamma   90.00
#
_symmetry.space_group_name_H-M   'P 1'
#
loop_
_entity.id
_entity.type
_entity.pdbx_description
1 polymer ?
#
loop_
_entity_poly.entity_id
_entity_poly.type
_entity_poly.pdbx_seq_one_letter_code
_entity_poly.pdbx_strand_id
1 'polypeptide(L)'
;MSKFDSIRVISFDLDDTLWPTMQTIVEAERQLFRWLEENTPELARQHSIESLRAHRRELALANPGIAHDMNLTRELHLRELFAGLGYDTALAGAAVEHFQQHRNRVFPYEDVRPVLERLREEFILVSVTNGTSEVEKTPLAGIFHHSFNAVDAGRAKPHPAIFELLIDRTGAVPREVLHVGDDPARDIAPAREL
;
A
#
# COMPACT_ATOMS: atom_id res chain seq x y z
N MET A 1 12.19 -26.57 -23.53
CA MET A 1 11.23 -26.00 -22.53
C MET A 1 11.64 -24.58 -22.26
N SER A 2 10.69 -23.64 -22.38
CA SER A 2 10.93 -22.23 -22.04
C SER A 2 11.21 -22.11 -20.54
N LYS A 3 12.01 -21.12 -20.12
CA LYS A 3 12.25 -20.81 -18.70
C LYS A 3 10.95 -20.49 -17.94
N PHE A 4 9.89 -20.19 -18.66
CA PHE A 4 8.58 -19.82 -18.12
C PHE A 4 7.56 -20.95 -18.08
N ASP A 5 7.88 -22.14 -18.62
CA ASP A 5 6.95 -23.28 -18.67
C ASP A 5 6.54 -23.80 -17.27
N SER A 6 7.30 -23.44 -16.22
CA SER A 6 7.01 -23.81 -14.83
C SER A 6 6.24 -22.75 -14.05
N ILE A 7 6.05 -21.54 -14.59
CA ILE A 7 5.38 -20.45 -13.86
C ILE A 7 3.87 -20.75 -13.77
N ARG A 8 3.33 -20.63 -12.57
CA ARG A 8 1.90 -20.77 -12.24
C ARG A 8 1.31 -19.52 -11.62
N VAL A 9 2.14 -18.75 -10.93
CA VAL A 9 1.75 -17.56 -10.21
C VAL A 9 2.56 -16.37 -10.71
N ILE A 10 1.88 -15.26 -11.02
CA ILE A 10 2.56 -13.99 -11.27
C ILE A 10 2.11 -13.01 -10.18
N SER A 11 3.08 -12.51 -9.43
CA SER A 11 2.83 -11.48 -8.41
C SER A 11 3.29 -10.12 -8.89
N PHE A 12 2.54 -9.10 -8.52
CA PHE A 12 2.81 -7.72 -8.89
C PHE A 12 2.89 -6.84 -7.64
N ASP A 13 3.91 -6.00 -7.58
CA ASP A 13 3.78 -4.78 -6.80
C ASP A 13 2.74 -3.86 -7.45
N LEU A 14 2.25 -2.87 -6.72
CA LEU A 14 1.19 -1.98 -7.19
C LEU A 14 1.73 -0.59 -7.53
N ASP A 15 2.28 0.08 -6.54
CA ASP A 15 2.70 1.48 -6.57
C ASP A 15 3.94 1.64 -7.46
N ASP A 16 3.89 2.55 -8.44
CA ASP A 16 4.92 2.79 -9.47
C ASP A 16 5.21 1.58 -10.39
N THR A 17 4.52 0.44 -10.16
CA THR A 17 4.51 -0.73 -11.05
C THR A 17 3.29 -0.75 -11.95
N LEU A 18 2.08 -0.60 -11.39
CA LEU A 18 0.82 -0.65 -12.15
C LEU A 18 0.19 0.73 -12.37
N TRP A 19 0.59 1.73 -11.59
CA TRP A 19 0.17 3.12 -11.69
C TRP A 19 1.19 4.07 -11.08
N PRO A 20 1.23 5.35 -11.49
CA PRO A 20 2.10 6.34 -10.89
C PRO A 20 1.58 6.75 -9.50
N THR A 21 2.36 6.50 -8.46
CA THR A 21 1.93 6.62 -7.06
C THR A 21 1.95 8.05 -6.53
N MET A 22 2.96 8.83 -6.89
CA MET A 22 3.19 10.15 -6.28
C MET A 22 2.00 11.09 -6.41
N GLN A 23 1.35 11.14 -7.59
CA GLN A 23 0.20 12.01 -7.82
C GLN A 23 -0.98 11.65 -6.91
N THR A 24 -1.25 10.35 -6.75
CA THR A 24 -2.34 9.85 -5.90
C THR A 24 -2.07 10.14 -4.42
N ILE A 25 -0.83 9.96 -3.95
CA ILE A 25 -0.46 10.27 -2.56
C ILE A 25 -0.60 11.76 -2.28
N VAL A 26 -0.08 12.61 -3.17
CA VAL A 26 -0.17 14.08 -3.00
C VAL A 26 -1.63 14.54 -2.95
N GLU A 27 -2.48 13.99 -3.83
CA GLU A 27 -3.90 14.36 -3.82
C GLU A 27 -4.62 13.83 -2.56
N ALA A 28 -4.36 12.58 -2.16
CA ALA A 28 -4.94 12.04 -0.93
C ALA A 28 -4.55 12.86 0.32
N GLU A 29 -3.31 13.34 0.39
CA GLU A 29 -2.86 14.20 1.49
C GLU A 29 -3.49 15.61 1.44
N ARG A 30 -3.69 16.16 0.24
CA ARG A 30 -4.44 17.44 0.10
C ARG A 30 -5.89 17.29 0.55
N GLN A 31 -6.54 16.19 0.22
CA GLN A 31 -7.91 15.92 0.64
C GLN A 31 -8.00 15.69 2.15
N LEU A 32 -7.05 14.95 2.73
CA LEU A 32 -6.94 14.82 4.17
C LEU A 32 -6.76 16.19 4.84
N PHE A 33 -5.90 17.05 4.30
CA PHE A 33 -5.65 18.37 4.88
C PHE A 33 -6.89 19.25 4.83
N ARG A 34 -7.66 19.23 3.73
CA ARG A 34 -8.97 19.92 3.66
C ARG A 34 -9.95 19.40 4.70
N TRP A 35 -9.99 18.09 4.89
CA TRP A 35 -10.80 17.49 5.94
C TRP A 35 -10.40 17.98 7.33
N LEU A 36 -9.09 18.14 7.59
CA LEU A 36 -8.58 18.70 8.84
C LEU A 36 -8.94 20.18 9.00
N GLU A 37 -8.90 20.98 7.93
CA GLU A 37 -9.36 22.40 7.95
C GLU A 37 -10.82 22.50 8.37
N GLU A 38 -11.68 21.60 7.93
CA GLU A 38 -13.10 21.58 8.22
C GLU A 38 -13.42 21.05 9.62
N ASN A 39 -12.74 20.01 10.08
CA ASN A 39 -13.07 19.28 11.30
C ASN A 39 -12.16 19.61 12.50
N THR A 40 -10.94 20.03 12.24
CA THR A 40 -9.92 20.36 13.26
C THR A 40 -9.13 21.61 12.87
N PRO A 41 -9.81 22.78 12.70
CA PRO A 41 -9.20 23.98 12.12
C PRO A 41 -8.00 24.52 12.89
N GLU A 42 -7.93 24.32 14.22
CA GLU A 42 -6.78 24.74 15.01
C GLU A 42 -5.52 23.94 14.64
N LEU A 43 -5.67 22.64 14.41
CA LEU A 43 -4.58 21.78 13.96
C LEU A 43 -4.09 22.22 12.55
N ALA A 44 -5.02 22.47 11.64
CA ALA A 44 -4.67 22.92 10.29
C ALA A 44 -3.97 24.30 10.27
N ARG A 45 -4.26 25.18 11.24
CA ARG A 45 -3.53 26.46 11.40
C ARG A 45 -2.10 26.29 11.89
N GLN A 46 -1.84 25.24 12.71
CA GLN A 46 -0.53 25.02 13.31
C GLN A 46 0.40 24.15 12.45
N HIS A 47 -0.16 23.40 11.49
CA HIS A 47 0.57 22.43 10.69
C HIS A 47 0.38 22.64 9.18
N SER A 48 1.36 22.22 8.42
CA SER A 48 1.26 22.01 6.96
C SER A 48 1.26 20.52 6.64
N ILE A 49 0.97 20.16 5.39
CA ILE A 49 1.08 18.77 4.91
C ILE A 49 2.49 18.24 5.15
N GLU A 50 3.53 19.04 4.91
CA GLU A 50 4.93 18.68 5.08
C GLU A 50 5.27 18.42 6.56
N SER A 51 4.79 19.28 7.47
CA SER A 51 5.03 19.10 8.91
C SER A 51 4.30 17.85 9.44
N LEU A 52 3.07 17.58 8.98
CA LEU A 52 2.33 16.36 9.31
C LEU A 52 3.05 15.10 8.79
N ARG A 53 3.63 15.15 7.59
CA ARG A 53 4.47 14.06 7.05
C ARG A 53 5.71 13.82 7.91
N ALA A 54 6.41 14.89 8.28
CA ALA A 54 7.62 14.81 9.09
C ALA A 54 7.31 14.16 10.45
N HIS A 55 6.29 14.65 11.14
CA HIS A 55 5.89 14.14 12.44
C HIS A 55 5.46 12.66 12.39
N ARG A 56 4.68 12.27 11.37
CA ARG A 56 4.31 10.86 11.15
C ARG A 56 5.54 9.97 10.90
N ARG A 57 6.54 10.48 10.16
CA ARG A 57 7.79 9.74 9.91
C ARG A 57 8.57 9.54 11.20
N GLU A 58 8.67 10.55 12.03
CA GLU A 58 9.33 10.47 13.35
C GLU A 58 8.62 9.43 14.23
N LEU A 59 7.29 9.42 14.27
CA LEU A 59 6.51 8.43 15.00
C LEU A 59 6.79 7.00 14.49
N ALA A 60 6.83 6.80 13.18
CA ALA A 60 7.13 5.50 12.58
C ALA A 60 8.55 5.02 12.91
N LEU A 61 9.54 5.92 12.89
CA LEU A 61 10.92 5.61 13.27
C LEU A 61 11.06 5.26 14.77
N ALA A 62 10.30 5.94 15.62
CA ALA A 62 10.28 5.67 17.05
C ALA A 62 9.54 4.35 17.40
N ASN A 63 8.69 3.86 16.49
CA ASN A 63 7.84 2.68 16.70
C ASN A 63 7.99 1.65 15.56
N PRO A 64 9.16 0.99 15.41
CA PRO A 64 9.42 0.08 14.28
C PRO A 64 8.47 -1.12 14.23
N GLY A 65 7.86 -1.50 15.35
CA GLY A 65 6.89 -2.59 15.41
C GLY A 65 5.60 -2.33 14.64
N ILE A 66 5.22 -1.06 14.40
CA ILE A 66 4.02 -0.66 13.65
C ILE A 66 4.33 0.07 12.34
N ALA A 67 5.61 0.31 12.04
CA ALA A 67 6.03 1.11 10.88
C ALA A 67 5.57 0.50 9.53
N HIS A 68 5.29 -0.79 9.48
CA HIS A 68 4.75 -1.49 8.32
C HIS A 68 3.25 -1.19 8.09
N ASP A 69 2.51 -0.77 9.12
CA ASP A 69 1.12 -0.34 9.03
C ASP A 69 1.04 1.19 8.95
N MET A 70 1.06 1.71 7.72
CA MET A 70 1.04 3.15 7.49
C MET A 70 -0.29 3.80 7.87
N ASN A 71 -1.41 3.07 7.86
CA ASN A 71 -2.71 3.60 8.27
C ASN A 71 -2.80 3.70 9.79
N LEU A 72 -2.36 2.67 10.51
CA LEU A 72 -2.25 2.72 11.98
C LEU A 72 -1.31 3.84 12.41
N THR A 73 -0.14 3.96 11.76
CA THR A 73 0.82 5.04 12.06
C THR A 73 0.19 6.42 11.83
N ARG A 74 -0.60 6.60 10.76
CA ARG A 74 -1.32 7.86 10.48
C ARG A 74 -2.40 8.11 11.53
N GLU A 75 -3.14 7.09 11.92
CA GLU A 75 -4.19 7.22 12.93
C GLU A 75 -3.61 7.62 14.30
N LEU A 76 -2.57 6.93 14.76
CA LEU A 76 -1.92 7.24 16.03
C LEU A 76 -1.32 8.64 16.06
N HIS A 77 -0.68 9.05 14.96
CA HIS A 77 -0.16 10.39 14.79
C HIS A 77 -1.27 11.45 14.93
N LEU A 78 -2.41 11.27 14.24
CA LEU A 78 -3.52 12.22 14.32
C LEU A 78 -4.19 12.21 15.70
N ARG A 79 -4.33 11.04 16.34
CA ARG A 79 -4.84 10.92 17.72
C ARG A 79 -4.02 11.74 18.71
N GLU A 80 -2.69 11.66 18.61
CA GLU A 80 -1.77 12.43 19.46
C GLU A 80 -1.98 13.93 19.28
N LEU A 81 -2.03 14.40 18.04
CA LEU A 81 -2.25 15.82 17.72
C LEU A 81 -3.64 16.30 18.16
N PHE A 82 -4.68 15.49 17.95
CA PHE A 82 -6.05 15.84 18.36
C PHE A 82 -6.15 15.93 19.89
N ALA A 83 -5.57 14.98 20.62
CA ALA A 83 -5.53 15.01 22.09
C ALA A 83 -4.81 16.27 22.61
N GLY A 84 -3.67 16.65 21.99
CA GLY A 84 -2.90 17.84 22.38
C GLY A 84 -3.66 19.16 22.19
N LEU A 85 -4.65 19.19 21.29
CA LEU A 85 -5.49 20.36 21.01
C LEU A 85 -6.91 20.26 21.59
N GLY A 86 -7.21 19.18 22.34
CA GLY A 86 -8.51 18.99 22.99
C GLY A 86 -9.65 18.55 22.04
N TYR A 87 -9.31 18.06 20.83
CA TYR A 87 -10.28 17.44 19.94
C TYR A 87 -10.60 16.01 20.35
N ASP A 88 -11.75 15.51 19.90
CA ASP A 88 -12.09 14.08 20.04
C ASP A 88 -11.12 13.22 19.22
N THR A 89 -10.40 12.34 19.88
CA THR A 89 -9.44 11.43 19.25
C THR A 89 -10.10 10.40 18.32
N ALA A 90 -11.41 10.15 18.46
CA ALA A 90 -12.17 9.28 17.56
C ALA A 90 -12.21 9.82 16.11
N LEU A 91 -12.06 11.14 15.92
CA LEU A 91 -11.95 11.75 14.60
C LEU A 91 -10.77 11.25 13.76
N ALA A 92 -9.73 10.71 14.40
CA ALA A 92 -8.55 10.20 13.67
C ALA A 92 -8.90 9.04 12.73
N GLY A 93 -9.78 8.14 13.14
CA GLY A 93 -10.26 7.06 12.28
C GLY A 93 -10.99 7.58 11.04
N ALA A 94 -11.88 8.57 11.23
CA ALA A 94 -12.59 9.21 10.10
C ALA A 94 -11.63 9.95 9.15
N ALA A 95 -10.60 10.60 9.67
CA ALA A 95 -9.57 11.26 8.87
C ALA A 95 -8.76 10.25 8.04
N VAL A 96 -8.39 9.11 8.63
CA VAL A 96 -7.69 8.02 7.91
C VAL A 96 -8.58 7.40 6.85
N GLU A 97 -9.84 7.17 7.12
CA GLU A 97 -10.80 6.66 6.15
C GLU A 97 -10.96 7.63 4.97
N HIS A 98 -11.08 8.92 5.25
CA HIS A 98 -11.13 9.95 4.20
C HIS A 98 -9.87 9.94 3.33
N PHE A 99 -8.68 9.87 3.93
CA PHE A 99 -7.44 9.70 3.19
C PHE A 99 -7.47 8.45 2.31
N GLN A 100 -7.90 7.32 2.85
CA GLN A 100 -7.90 6.04 2.16
C GLN A 100 -8.84 6.01 0.95
N GLN A 101 -10.01 6.67 1.03
CA GLN A 101 -10.92 6.83 -0.10
C GLN A 101 -10.24 7.53 -1.29
N HIS A 102 -9.40 8.53 -1.02
CA HIS A 102 -8.66 9.24 -2.07
C HIS A 102 -7.40 8.48 -2.51
N ARG A 103 -6.77 7.73 -1.60
CA ARG A 103 -5.61 6.87 -1.91
C ARG A 103 -5.95 5.74 -2.89
N ASN A 104 -7.20 5.28 -2.89
CA ASN A 104 -7.69 4.26 -3.83
C ASN A 104 -8.07 4.81 -5.21
N ARG A 105 -8.04 6.14 -5.42
CA ARG A 105 -8.30 6.77 -6.73
C ARG A 105 -7.03 6.77 -7.58
N VAL A 106 -6.56 5.60 -7.93
CA VAL A 106 -5.40 5.39 -8.78
C VAL A 106 -5.76 5.43 -10.26
N PHE A 107 -4.75 5.70 -11.10
CA PHE A 107 -4.88 5.71 -12.56
C PHE A 107 -3.87 4.73 -13.15
N PRO A 108 -4.26 3.45 -13.33
CA PRO A 108 -3.38 2.45 -13.95
C PRO A 108 -2.86 2.90 -15.31
N TYR A 109 -1.64 2.46 -15.66
CA TYR A 109 -1.13 2.67 -17.02
C TYR A 109 -2.07 1.98 -18.03
N GLU A 110 -2.13 2.50 -19.25
CA GLU A 110 -3.13 2.10 -20.27
C GLU A 110 -3.05 0.62 -20.65
N ASP A 111 -1.86 0.04 -20.58
CA ASP A 111 -1.61 -1.37 -20.91
C ASP A 111 -1.85 -2.33 -19.74
N VAL A 112 -1.94 -1.84 -18.51
CA VAL A 112 -2.03 -2.67 -17.30
C VAL A 112 -3.26 -3.56 -17.33
N ARG A 113 -4.46 -2.98 -17.45
CA ARG A 113 -5.69 -3.76 -17.36
C ARG A 113 -5.80 -4.83 -18.46
N PRO A 114 -5.60 -4.51 -19.76
CA PRO A 114 -5.72 -5.53 -20.82
C PRO A 114 -4.63 -6.61 -20.70
N VAL A 115 -3.42 -6.29 -20.21
CA VAL A 115 -2.37 -7.29 -19.97
C VAL A 115 -2.73 -8.21 -18.82
N LEU A 116 -3.17 -7.66 -17.69
CA LEU A 116 -3.55 -8.45 -16.51
C LEU A 116 -4.77 -9.36 -16.81
N GLU A 117 -5.77 -8.88 -17.54
CA GLU A 117 -6.93 -9.70 -17.94
C GLU A 117 -6.50 -10.92 -18.77
N ARG A 118 -5.57 -10.76 -19.71
CA ARG A 118 -5.00 -11.87 -20.49
C ARG A 118 -4.18 -12.84 -19.62
N LEU A 119 -3.33 -12.31 -18.76
CA LEU A 119 -2.51 -13.14 -17.88
C LEU A 119 -3.39 -13.95 -16.90
N ARG A 120 -4.50 -13.38 -16.46
CA ARG A 120 -5.43 -14.04 -15.55
C ARG A 120 -6.08 -15.30 -16.13
N GLU A 121 -6.11 -15.44 -17.46
CA GLU A 121 -6.65 -16.64 -18.12
C GLU A 121 -5.73 -17.87 -17.94
N GLU A 122 -4.43 -17.65 -17.71
CA GLU A 122 -3.42 -18.72 -17.66
C GLU A 122 -2.72 -18.83 -16.30
N PHE A 123 -2.70 -17.74 -15.51
CA PHE A 123 -1.92 -17.64 -14.27
C PHE A 123 -2.78 -17.24 -13.07
N ILE A 124 -2.36 -17.65 -11.89
CA ILE A 124 -2.85 -17.05 -10.63
C ILE A 124 -2.17 -15.69 -10.48
N LEU A 125 -2.95 -14.61 -10.48
CA LEU A 125 -2.45 -13.25 -10.27
C LEU A 125 -2.56 -12.86 -8.79
N VAL A 126 -1.48 -12.33 -8.24
CA VAL A 126 -1.42 -11.89 -6.84
C VAL A 126 -0.85 -10.48 -6.77
N SER A 127 -1.46 -9.58 -6.01
CA SER A 127 -0.83 -8.30 -5.68
C SER A 127 -0.09 -8.38 -4.34
N VAL A 128 1.12 -7.80 -4.26
CA VAL A 128 1.96 -7.75 -3.05
C VAL A 128 2.56 -6.36 -2.88
N THR A 129 2.03 -5.56 -1.96
CA THR A 129 2.40 -4.15 -1.82
C THR A 129 2.78 -3.76 -0.40
N ASN A 130 3.70 -2.80 -0.28
CA ASN A 130 3.91 -2.06 0.98
C ASN A 130 2.92 -0.90 1.13
N GLY A 131 2.22 -0.53 0.06
CA GLY A 131 1.27 0.56 0.05
C GLY A 131 -0.03 0.25 0.79
N THR A 132 -0.88 1.26 0.91
CA THR A 132 -2.19 1.15 1.57
C THR A 132 -3.35 1.09 0.58
N SER A 133 -3.10 1.05 -0.74
CA SER A 133 -4.17 0.89 -1.73
C SER A 133 -4.86 -0.46 -1.58
N GLU A 134 -6.15 -0.43 -1.49
CA GLU A 134 -7.02 -1.61 -1.50
C GLU A 134 -7.42 -1.88 -2.96
N VAL A 135 -6.78 -2.85 -3.60
CA VAL A 135 -6.93 -3.09 -5.04
C VAL A 135 -8.40 -3.27 -5.46
N GLU A 136 -9.22 -3.87 -4.59
CA GLU A 136 -10.66 -4.06 -4.83
C GLU A 136 -11.48 -2.75 -4.81
N LYS A 137 -10.88 -1.66 -4.36
CA LYS A 137 -11.46 -0.30 -4.41
C LYS A 137 -10.83 0.57 -5.50
N THR A 138 -10.08 -0.04 -6.41
CA THR A 138 -9.41 0.63 -7.53
C THR A 138 -10.02 0.21 -8.86
N PRO A 139 -9.62 0.82 -9.99
CA PRO A 139 -10.02 0.36 -11.33
C PRO A 139 -9.59 -1.08 -11.67
N LEU A 140 -8.74 -1.73 -10.86
CA LEU A 140 -8.32 -3.12 -11.03
C LEU A 140 -9.09 -4.11 -10.16
N ALA A 141 -10.24 -3.71 -9.59
CA ALA A 141 -11.10 -4.60 -8.82
C ALA A 141 -11.44 -5.88 -9.60
N GLY A 142 -11.37 -7.03 -8.95
CA GLY A 142 -11.66 -8.35 -9.50
C GLY A 142 -10.60 -8.93 -10.44
N ILE A 143 -9.46 -8.27 -10.66
CA ILE A 143 -8.36 -8.76 -11.49
C ILE A 143 -7.52 -9.81 -10.76
N PHE A 144 -7.17 -9.55 -9.51
CA PHE A 144 -6.29 -10.41 -8.73
C PHE A 144 -7.08 -11.55 -8.06
N HIS A 145 -6.47 -12.73 -7.96
CA HIS A 145 -7.00 -13.86 -7.20
C HIS A 145 -6.74 -13.69 -5.71
N HIS A 146 -5.60 -13.08 -5.37
CA HIS A 146 -5.22 -12.73 -3.99
C HIS A 146 -4.57 -11.36 -3.98
N SER A 147 -4.73 -10.64 -2.87
CA SER A 147 -4.09 -9.34 -2.64
C SER A 147 -3.55 -9.29 -1.23
N PHE A 148 -2.27 -9.03 -1.09
CA PHE A 148 -1.58 -8.94 0.20
C PHE A 148 -0.85 -7.62 0.33
N ASN A 149 -0.86 -7.08 1.53
CA ASN A 149 -0.11 -5.89 1.89
C ASN A 149 0.82 -6.15 3.10
N ALA A 150 1.59 -5.15 3.48
CA ALA A 150 2.53 -5.27 4.59
C ALA A 150 1.87 -5.59 5.94
N VAL A 151 0.59 -5.21 6.13
CA VAL A 151 -0.16 -5.53 7.36
C VAL A 151 -0.50 -7.01 7.40
N ASP A 152 -0.97 -7.59 6.28
CA ASP A 152 -1.28 -9.01 6.17
C ASP A 152 -0.07 -9.89 6.47
N ALA A 153 1.12 -9.45 6.05
CA ALA A 153 2.39 -10.13 6.26
C ALA A 153 3.05 -9.82 7.62
N GLY A 154 2.56 -8.79 8.34
CA GLY A 154 3.16 -8.29 9.57
C GLY A 154 4.51 -7.59 9.38
N ARG A 155 5.01 -7.48 8.15
CA ARG A 155 6.29 -6.89 7.76
C ARG A 155 6.23 -6.32 6.34
N ALA A 156 6.89 -5.17 6.14
CA ALA A 156 7.05 -4.58 4.80
C ALA A 156 8.20 -5.22 4.02
N LYS A 157 8.11 -5.28 2.69
CA LYS A 157 9.25 -5.54 1.81
C LYS A 157 10.38 -4.53 2.13
N PRO A 158 11.65 -4.92 2.21
CA PRO A 158 12.24 -6.14 1.66
C PRO A 158 12.18 -7.40 2.56
N HIS A 159 11.47 -7.37 3.69
CA HIS A 159 11.30 -8.60 4.47
C HIS A 159 10.53 -9.65 3.63
N PRO A 160 10.96 -10.94 3.60
CA PRO A 160 10.38 -11.96 2.73
C PRO A 160 8.93 -12.36 3.10
N ALA A 161 8.43 -11.99 4.27
CA ALA A 161 7.15 -12.45 4.82
C ALA A 161 5.96 -12.35 3.85
N ILE A 162 5.89 -11.30 3.02
CA ILE A 162 4.77 -11.15 2.07
C ILE A 162 4.86 -12.17 0.92
N PHE A 163 6.08 -12.56 0.53
CA PHE A 163 6.29 -13.60 -0.49
C PHE A 163 6.07 -15.00 0.10
N GLU A 164 6.46 -15.23 1.36
CA GLU A 164 6.16 -16.46 2.10
C GLU A 164 4.64 -16.64 2.24
N LEU A 165 3.91 -15.57 2.59
CA LEU A 165 2.45 -15.55 2.65
C LEU A 165 1.83 -15.87 1.28
N LEU A 166 2.36 -15.30 0.20
CA LEU A 166 1.91 -15.60 -1.16
C LEU A 166 2.07 -17.09 -1.49
N ILE A 167 3.24 -17.67 -1.19
CA ILE A 167 3.53 -19.10 -1.43
C ILE A 167 2.56 -19.97 -0.64
N ASP A 168 2.36 -19.68 0.64
CA ASP A 168 1.42 -20.41 1.51
C ASP A 168 -0.02 -20.38 0.94
N ARG A 169 -0.48 -19.20 0.53
CA ARG A 169 -1.85 -18.99 0.06
C ARG A 169 -2.13 -19.55 -1.33
N THR A 170 -1.12 -19.62 -2.20
CA THR A 170 -1.27 -20.14 -3.56
C THR A 170 -0.91 -21.64 -3.67
N GLY A 171 -0.22 -22.19 -2.69
CA GLY A 171 0.33 -23.55 -2.74
C GLY A 171 1.40 -23.73 -3.81
N ALA A 172 1.97 -22.62 -4.30
CA ALA A 172 3.07 -22.64 -5.27
C ALA A 172 4.41 -22.88 -4.55
N VAL A 173 5.42 -23.32 -5.28
CA VAL A 173 6.80 -23.31 -4.80
C VAL A 173 7.54 -22.11 -5.42
N PRO A 174 8.64 -21.59 -4.82
CA PRO A 174 9.30 -20.36 -5.28
C PRO A 174 9.59 -20.33 -6.78
N ARG A 175 10.08 -21.42 -7.37
CA ARG A 175 10.39 -21.51 -8.81
C ARG A 175 9.16 -21.41 -9.73
N GLU A 176 7.95 -21.50 -9.21
CA GLU A 176 6.69 -21.38 -9.95
C GLU A 176 6.12 -19.96 -9.87
N VAL A 177 6.79 -19.07 -9.15
CA VAL A 177 6.36 -17.68 -8.96
C VAL A 177 7.25 -16.74 -9.76
N LEU A 178 6.65 -15.86 -10.55
CA LEU A 178 7.30 -14.71 -11.17
C LEU A 178 6.84 -13.45 -10.44
N HIS A 179 7.76 -12.63 -9.95
CA HIS A 179 7.43 -11.33 -9.36
C HIS A 179 7.79 -10.19 -10.30
N VAL A 180 6.91 -9.20 -10.37
CA VAL A 180 7.06 -7.96 -11.14
C VAL A 180 6.94 -6.78 -10.19
N GLY A 181 7.93 -5.91 -10.16
CA GLY A 181 7.97 -4.71 -9.31
C GLY A 181 9.03 -3.74 -9.81
N ASP A 182 8.95 -2.49 -9.37
CA ASP A 182 9.82 -1.38 -9.81
C ASP A 182 11.06 -1.18 -8.93
N ASP A 183 11.02 -1.65 -7.66
CA ASP A 183 12.10 -1.42 -6.70
C ASP A 183 13.05 -2.64 -6.61
N PRO A 184 14.30 -2.52 -7.09
CA PRO A 184 15.25 -3.63 -7.03
C PRO A 184 15.52 -4.16 -5.60
N ALA A 185 15.47 -3.30 -4.59
CA ALA A 185 15.77 -3.68 -3.21
C ALA A 185 14.56 -4.30 -2.50
N ARG A 186 13.35 -3.81 -2.80
CA ARG A 186 12.12 -4.25 -2.13
C ARG A 186 11.41 -5.40 -2.86
N ASP A 187 11.52 -5.44 -4.19
CA ASP A 187 10.81 -6.41 -5.00
C ASP A 187 11.73 -7.52 -5.50
N ILE A 188 12.85 -7.15 -6.15
CA ILE A 188 13.64 -8.13 -6.88
C ILE A 188 14.57 -8.92 -5.94
N ALA A 189 15.27 -8.25 -5.03
CA ALA A 189 16.19 -8.92 -4.12
C ALA A 189 15.48 -9.97 -3.24
N PRO A 190 14.43 -9.64 -2.47
CA PRO A 190 13.77 -10.61 -1.60
C PRO A 190 13.03 -11.71 -2.37
N ALA A 191 12.48 -11.42 -3.56
CA ALA A 191 11.84 -12.45 -4.39
C ALA A 191 12.85 -13.48 -4.96
N ARG A 192 14.13 -13.12 -5.08
CA ARG A 192 15.19 -14.03 -5.58
C ARG A 192 15.86 -14.83 -4.48
N GLU A 193 15.71 -14.45 -3.23
CA GLU A 193 16.29 -15.10 -2.05
C GLU A 193 15.41 -16.25 -1.52
N LEU A 194 14.18 -16.37 -2.03
CA LEU A 194 13.25 -17.47 -1.74
C LEU A 194 13.50 -18.69 -2.65
#